data_1a914f012e2d1f6f8b570878f2c1628e
#
_entry.id   1a914f012e2d1f6f8b570878f2c1628e
#
_cell.length_a   1.000
_cell.length_b   1.000
_cell.length_c   1.000
_cell.angle_alpha   90.00
_cell.angle_beta   90.00
_cell.angle_gamma   90.00
#
_symmetry.space_group_name_H-M   'P 1'
#
loop_
_entity.id
_entity.type
_entity.pdbx_description
1 polymer ?
#
loop_
_entity_poly.entity_id
_entity_poly.type
_entity_poly.pdbx_seq_one_letter_code
_entity_poly.pdbx_strand_id
1 'polypeptide(L)'
;MNYKYTDYDNFDELIDCDSQTANLLLKELDLDESDIGKETWMNEQLMVYPNVNEYAIYELIDGWYQNHNLGGSFDGAPNPLEYIDLADFGGDLISEGDASIVRLLPNGKVVTTVCGW
;
A
#
# COMPACT_ATOMS: atom_id res chain seq x y z
N MET A 1 17.45 3.88 -1.52
CA MET A 1 16.38 4.36 -0.62
C MET A 1 15.51 3.18 -0.23
N ASN A 2 15.18 3.07 1.06
CA ASN A 2 14.38 1.97 1.57
C ASN A 2 12.95 2.43 1.79
N TYR A 3 12.02 1.54 1.53
CA TYR A 3 10.62 1.73 1.87
C TYR A 3 10.21 0.68 2.91
N LYS A 4 9.10 0.92 3.60
CA LYS A 4 8.62 0.03 4.64
C LYS A 4 7.21 -0.45 4.32
N TYR A 5 6.99 -1.73 4.55
CA TYR A 5 5.67 -2.31 4.46
C TYR A 5 5.66 -3.62 5.25
N THR A 6 4.46 -4.12 5.53
CA THR A 6 4.29 -5.42 6.16
C THR A 6 3.44 -6.28 5.25
N ASP A 7 3.93 -7.50 4.97
CA ASP A 7 3.18 -8.51 4.23
C ASP A 7 2.34 -9.36 5.16
N TYR A 8 1.12 -9.63 4.76
CA TYR A 8 0.25 -10.59 5.42
C TYR A 8 -0.20 -11.62 4.40
N ASP A 9 -0.12 -12.90 4.74
CA ASP A 9 -0.47 -13.98 3.82
C ASP A 9 -1.97 -13.98 3.50
N ASN A 10 -2.79 -13.49 4.44
CA ASN A 10 -4.23 -13.39 4.28
C ASN A 10 -4.80 -12.39 5.29
N PHE A 11 -6.11 -12.16 5.21
CA PHE A 11 -6.79 -11.22 6.09
C PHE A 11 -6.82 -11.68 7.55
N ASP A 12 -6.90 -12.99 7.79
CA ASP A 12 -6.86 -13.53 9.16
C ASP A 12 -5.57 -13.17 9.87
N GLU A 13 -4.44 -13.23 9.15
CA GLU A 13 -3.15 -12.82 9.71
C GLU A 13 -3.15 -11.32 10.02
N LEU A 14 -3.76 -10.50 9.18
CA LEU A 14 -3.88 -9.07 9.43
C LEU A 14 -4.71 -8.81 10.70
N ILE A 15 -5.82 -9.53 10.88
CA ILE A 15 -6.64 -9.42 12.09
C ILE A 15 -5.81 -9.73 13.34
N ASP A 16 -5.02 -10.80 13.29
CA ASP A 16 -4.22 -11.24 14.43
C ASP A 16 -3.10 -10.26 14.77
N CYS A 17 -2.47 -9.66 13.78
CA CYS A 17 -1.30 -8.80 13.96
C CYS A 17 -1.65 -7.31 14.10
N ASP A 18 -2.71 -6.85 13.43
CA ASP A 18 -3.14 -5.44 13.44
C ASP A 18 -4.65 -5.36 13.25
N SER A 19 -5.36 -5.66 14.33
CA SER A 19 -6.83 -5.69 14.31
C SER A 19 -7.45 -4.33 13.99
N GLN A 20 -6.80 -3.23 14.39
CA GLN A 20 -7.29 -1.89 14.08
C GLN A 20 -7.33 -1.64 12.58
N THR A 21 -6.24 -1.93 11.89
CA THR A 21 -6.16 -1.78 10.44
C THR A 21 -7.17 -2.68 9.75
N ALA A 22 -7.30 -3.94 10.21
CA ALA A 22 -8.27 -4.87 9.64
C ALA A 22 -9.70 -4.35 9.77
N ASN A 23 -10.07 -3.83 10.93
CA ASN A 23 -11.40 -3.28 11.15
C ASN A 23 -11.67 -2.03 10.31
N LEU A 24 -10.67 -1.16 10.16
CA LEU A 24 -10.79 0.02 9.31
C LEU A 24 -10.98 -0.37 7.84
N LEU A 25 -10.26 -1.40 7.39
CA LEU A 25 -10.40 -1.89 6.02
C LEU A 25 -11.81 -2.45 5.77
N LEU A 26 -12.36 -3.21 6.71
CA LEU A 26 -13.73 -3.69 6.60
C LEU A 26 -14.72 -2.54 6.44
N LYS A 27 -14.56 -1.47 7.23
CA LYS A 27 -15.43 -0.30 7.14
C LYS A 27 -15.29 0.41 5.80
N GLU A 28 -14.07 0.56 5.29
CA GLU A 28 -13.83 1.20 3.99
C GLU A 28 -14.48 0.42 2.84
N LEU A 29 -14.55 -0.90 2.96
CA LEU A 29 -15.15 -1.76 1.95
C LEU A 29 -16.64 -2.04 2.20
N ASP A 30 -17.20 -1.40 3.23
CA ASP A 30 -18.62 -1.58 3.62
C ASP A 30 -18.93 -3.03 3.97
N LEU A 31 -18.00 -3.67 4.71
CA LEU A 31 -18.13 -5.05 5.17
C LEU A 31 -18.16 -5.08 6.70
N ASP A 32 -18.63 -6.19 7.26
CA ASP A 32 -18.64 -6.41 8.69
C ASP A 32 -18.03 -7.77 9.07
N GLU A 33 -18.08 -8.11 10.36
CA GLU A 33 -17.48 -9.35 10.86
C GLU A 33 -18.09 -10.60 10.22
N SER A 34 -19.36 -10.54 9.82
CA SER A 34 -20.03 -11.70 9.20
C SER A 34 -19.50 -11.98 7.79
N ASP A 35 -18.82 -11.03 7.17
CA ASP A 35 -18.25 -11.19 5.83
C ASP A 35 -16.83 -11.77 5.85
N ILE A 36 -16.23 -11.91 7.03
CA ILE A 36 -14.86 -12.44 7.15
C ILE A 36 -14.81 -13.88 6.61
N GLY A 37 -13.88 -14.12 5.69
CA GLY A 37 -13.70 -15.40 5.04
C GLY A 37 -14.57 -15.64 3.82
N LYS A 38 -15.48 -14.71 3.49
CA LYS A 38 -16.39 -14.86 2.36
C LYS A 38 -15.92 -14.18 1.09
N GLU A 39 -15.00 -13.21 1.22
CA GLU A 39 -14.46 -12.47 0.08
C GLU A 39 -13.18 -13.12 -0.41
N THR A 40 -12.99 -13.18 -1.72
CA THR A 40 -11.82 -13.82 -2.33
C THR A 40 -10.52 -13.16 -1.88
N TRP A 41 -10.48 -11.82 -1.80
CA TRP A 41 -9.27 -11.10 -1.42
C TRP A 41 -8.80 -11.43 0.01
N MET A 42 -9.69 -11.91 0.86
CA MET A 42 -9.35 -12.27 2.23
C MET A 42 -8.44 -13.50 2.32
N ASN A 43 -8.39 -14.29 1.26
CA ASN A 43 -7.51 -15.47 1.17
C ASN A 43 -6.22 -15.17 0.42
N GLU A 44 -6.04 -13.94 -0.04
CA GLU A 44 -4.87 -13.52 -0.81
C GLU A 44 -3.95 -12.66 0.03
N GLN A 45 -2.72 -12.46 -0.47
CA GLN A 45 -1.73 -11.64 0.20
C GLN A 45 -2.18 -10.18 0.28
N LEU A 46 -1.94 -9.57 1.43
CA LEU A 46 -2.16 -8.14 1.65
C LEU A 46 -0.86 -7.47 2.04
N MET A 47 -0.66 -6.24 1.57
CA MET A 47 0.49 -5.43 1.94
C MET A 47 -0.01 -4.16 2.62
N VAL A 48 0.58 -3.83 3.76
CA VAL A 48 0.20 -2.65 4.54
C VAL A 48 1.40 -1.71 4.65
N TYR A 49 1.23 -0.50 4.16
CA TYR A 49 2.24 0.56 4.24
C TYR A 49 1.91 1.49 5.40
N PRO A 50 2.90 1.92 6.21
CA PRO A 50 2.61 2.74 7.38
C PRO A 50 2.02 4.11 7.05
N ASN A 51 2.31 4.63 5.85
CA ASN A 51 1.79 5.92 5.41
C ASN A 51 1.87 6.04 3.89
N VAL A 52 1.31 7.14 3.36
CA VAL A 52 1.28 7.41 1.93
C VAL A 52 2.69 7.55 1.35
N ASN A 53 3.61 8.15 2.09
CA ASN A 53 4.98 8.33 1.62
C ASN A 53 5.68 7.00 1.34
N GLU A 54 5.52 6.02 2.23
CA GLU A 54 6.12 4.69 2.05
C GLU A 54 5.51 3.97 0.83
N TYR A 55 4.21 4.13 0.63
CA TYR A 55 3.55 3.59 -0.55
C TYR A 55 4.09 4.23 -1.83
N ALA A 56 4.26 5.57 -1.82
CA ALA A 56 4.79 6.29 -2.97
C ALA A 56 6.22 5.83 -3.31
N ILE A 57 7.07 5.64 -2.29
CA ILE A 57 8.44 5.17 -2.49
C ILE A 57 8.43 3.76 -3.11
N TYR A 58 7.57 2.88 -2.61
CA TYR A 58 7.43 1.53 -3.18
C TYR A 58 7.08 1.59 -4.66
N GLU A 59 6.08 2.38 -5.03
CA GLU A 59 5.65 2.49 -6.42
C GLU A 59 6.75 3.06 -7.31
N LEU A 60 7.54 4.00 -6.79
CA LEU A 60 8.64 4.59 -7.55
C LEU A 60 9.80 3.61 -7.72
N ILE A 61 10.16 2.85 -6.69
CA ILE A 61 11.33 1.97 -6.72
C ILE A 61 11.01 0.63 -7.36
N ASP A 62 9.97 -0.07 -6.86
CA ASP A 62 9.64 -1.43 -7.30
C ASP A 62 8.55 -1.47 -8.37
N GLY A 63 7.80 -0.39 -8.52
CA GLY A 63 6.77 -0.31 -9.53
C GLY A 63 7.28 0.31 -10.81
N TRP A 64 6.94 1.56 -11.01
CA TRP A 64 7.15 2.25 -12.27
C TRP A 64 8.62 2.48 -12.62
N TYR A 65 9.45 2.82 -11.62
CA TYR A 65 10.83 3.21 -11.87
C TYR A 65 11.85 2.11 -11.64
N GLN A 66 11.44 0.90 -11.35
CA GLN A 66 12.36 -0.20 -11.12
C GLN A 66 13.33 -0.38 -12.29
N ASN A 67 12.83 -0.27 -13.51
CA ASN A 67 13.63 -0.46 -14.72
C ASN A 67 14.50 0.75 -15.09
N HIS A 68 14.38 1.84 -14.35
CA HIS A 68 15.10 3.07 -14.63
C HIS A 68 16.14 3.42 -13.57
N ASN A 69 16.38 2.51 -12.61
CA ASN A 69 17.40 2.64 -11.56
C ASN A 69 17.28 3.93 -10.72
N LEU A 70 16.05 4.36 -10.42
CA LEU A 70 15.82 5.56 -9.63
C LEU A 70 16.00 5.35 -8.13
N GLY A 71 16.36 4.15 -7.68
CA GLY A 71 16.63 3.88 -6.28
C GLY A 71 17.97 4.37 -5.76
N GLY A 72 18.81 4.98 -6.61
CA GLY A 72 20.13 5.47 -6.23
C GLY A 72 20.54 6.70 -7.01
N SER A 73 21.82 7.10 -6.90
CA SER A 73 22.36 8.19 -7.70
C SER A 73 22.86 7.68 -9.05
N PHE A 74 22.84 8.54 -10.06
CA PHE A 74 23.32 8.25 -11.39
C PHE A 74 24.47 9.21 -11.71
N ASP A 75 25.68 8.68 -11.94
CA ASP A 75 26.87 9.46 -12.24
C ASP A 75 27.13 10.61 -11.25
N GLY A 76 26.83 10.38 -9.96
CA GLY A 76 26.99 11.40 -8.93
C GLY A 76 25.87 12.42 -8.84
N ALA A 77 24.86 12.32 -9.70
CA ALA A 77 23.71 13.20 -9.65
C ALA A 77 22.82 12.85 -8.43
N PRO A 78 22.10 13.82 -7.87
CA PRO A 78 21.18 13.52 -6.78
C PRO A 78 20.07 12.57 -7.20
N ASN A 79 19.59 11.76 -6.24
CA ASN A 79 18.46 10.87 -6.48
C ASN A 79 17.18 11.71 -6.69
N PRO A 80 16.48 11.57 -7.83
CA PRO A 80 15.25 12.30 -8.09
C PRO A 80 14.18 12.15 -7.00
N LEU A 81 14.16 11.02 -6.28
CA LEU A 81 13.19 10.77 -5.21
C LEU A 81 13.29 11.79 -4.08
N GLU A 82 14.48 12.41 -3.88
CA GLU A 82 14.66 13.40 -2.85
C GLU A 82 13.99 14.75 -3.18
N TYR A 83 13.58 14.93 -4.44
CA TYR A 83 12.95 16.15 -4.93
C TYR A 83 11.47 16.01 -5.17
N ILE A 84 10.90 14.82 -4.96
CA ILE A 84 9.48 14.55 -5.18
C ILE A 84 8.72 14.77 -3.87
N ASP A 85 7.60 15.49 -3.95
CA ASP A 85 6.67 15.56 -2.83
C ASP A 85 5.93 14.23 -2.75
N LEU A 86 6.42 13.34 -1.88
CA LEU A 86 5.89 11.99 -1.77
C LEU A 86 4.45 11.95 -1.28
N ALA A 87 4.07 12.91 -0.44
CA ALA A 87 2.69 12.97 0.05
C ALA A 87 1.72 13.30 -1.09
N ASP A 88 2.05 14.30 -1.91
CA ASP A 88 1.23 14.67 -3.07
C ASP A 88 1.23 13.56 -4.11
N PHE A 89 2.40 13.02 -4.43
CA PHE A 89 2.52 11.94 -5.42
C PHE A 89 1.75 10.70 -4.98
N GLY A 90 1.92 10.29 -3.71
CA GLY A 90 1.21 9.14 -3.17
C GLY A 90 -0.30 9.35 -3.12
N GLY A 91 -0.75 10.55 -2.77
CA GLY A 91 -2.16 10.90 -2.80
C GLY A 91 -2.77 10.79 -4.19
N ASP A 92 -2.05 11.26 -5.21
CA ASP A 92 -2.49 11.15 -6.60
C ASP A 92 -2.49 9.69 -7.07
N LEU A 93 -1.49 8.89 -6.68
CA LEU A 93 -1.48 7.46 -6.99
C LEU A 93 -2.71 6.76 -6.47
N ILE A 94 -3.14 7.10 -5.25
CA ILE A 94 -4.29 6.46 -4.64
C ILE A 94 -5.59 6.97 -5.26
N SER A 95 -5.72 8.28 -5.47
CA SER A 95 -6.96 8.87 -5.97
C SER A 95 -7.19 8.61 -7.47
N GLU A 96 -6.11 8.51 -8.25
CA GLU A 96 -6.19 8.23 -9.69
C GLU A 96 -5.94 6.77 -10.03
N GLY A 97 -5.46 5.99 -9.05
CA GLY A 97 -5.17 4.58 -9.25
C GLY A 97 -6.41 3.71 -9.17
N ASP A 98 -6.18 2.40 -9.22
CA ASP A 98 -7.25 1.42 -9.20
C ASP A 98 -7.73 1.18 -7.76
N ALA A 99 -8.87 1.75 -7.40
CA ALA A 99 -9.44 1.61 -6.07
C ALA A 99 -9.83 0.16 -5.73
N SER A 100 -9.82 -0.73 -6.72
CA SER A 100 -10.08 -2.16 -6.47
C SER A 100 -8.88 -2.89 -5.86
N ILE A 101 -7.69 -2.28 -5.87
CA ILE A 101 -6.49 -2.93 -5.34
C ILE A 101 -5.76 -2.11 -4.27
N VAL A 102 -6.12 -0.84 -4.06
CA VAL A 102 -5.46 0.00 -3.06
C VAL A 102 -6.47 0.86 -2.32
N ARG A 103 -6.30 0.99 -1.00
CA ARG A 103 -7.14 1.83 -0.15
C ARG A 103 -6.31 2.58 0.89
N LEU A 104 -6.61 3.85 1.05
CA LEU A 104 -6.07 4.67 2.14
C LEU A 104 -7.06 4.64 3.30
N LEU A 105 -6.57 4.25 4.47
CA LEU A 105 -7.40 4.13 5.67
C LEU A 105 -7.35 5.40 6.51
N PRO A 106 -8.37 5.63 7.39
CA PRO A 106 -8.40 6.83 8.22
C PRO A 106 -7.22 6.98 9.18
N ASN A 107 -6.54 5.88 9.52
CA ASN A 107 -5.34 5.93 10.37
C ASN A 107 -4.06 6.29 9.59
N GLY A 108 -4.18 6.59 8.30
CA GLY A 108 -3.05 6.96 7.45
C GLY A 108 -2.34 5.79 6.79
N LYS A 109 -2.68 4.56 7.14
CA LYS A 109 -2.08 3.39 6.50
C LYS A 109 -2.70 3.13 5.15
N VAL A 110 -1.89 2.55 4.25
CA VAL A 110 -2.33 2.17 2.90
C VAL A 110 -2.31 0.66 2.80
N VAL A 111 -3.39 0.07 2.32
CA VAL A 111 -3.50 -1.38 2.15
C VAL A 111 -3.69 -1.70 0.68
N THR A 112 -2.91 -2.67 0.18
CA THR A 112 -3.04 -3.17 -1.19
C THR A 112 -3.35 -4.65 -1.19
N THR A 113 -4.05 -5.10 -2.23
CA THR A 113 -4.32 -6.52 -2.46
C THR A 113 -3.85 -6.93 -3.85
N VAL A 114 -3.58 -8.22 -4.02
CA VAL A 114 -3.06 -8.77 -5.28
C VAL A 114 -4.16 -8.89 -6.33
N CYS A 115 -5.33 -9.36 -5.92
CA CYS A 115 -6.41 -9.71 -6.84
C CYS A 115 -7.57 -8.72 -6.87
N GLY A 116 -7.56 -7.73 -6.00
CA GLY A 116 -8.66 -6.76 -5.89
C GLY A 116 -9.75 -7.22 -4.92
N TRP A 117 -10.37 -6.26 -4.31
CA TRP A 117 -11.53 -6.47 -3.46
C TRP A 117 -12.86 -6.18 -4.13
#